data_720196956ab5b14c5e13b7833ad9d78c
#
_entry.id   720196956ab5b14c5e13b7833ad9d78c
#
_cell.length_a   1.000
_cell.length_b   1.000
_cell.length_c   1.000
_cell.angle_alpha   90.00
_cell.angle_beta   90.00
_cell.angle_gamma   90.00
#
_symmetry.space_group_name_H-M   'P 1'
#
loop_
_entity.id
_entity.type
_entity.pdbx_description
1 polymer ?
#
loop_
_entity_poly.entity_id
_entity_poly.type
_entity_poly.pdbx_seq_one_letter_code
_entity_poly.pdbx_strand_id
1 'polypeptide(L)'
;AKTAKSAFEKLGYNRLAEDRRKLGEDVKCLDLTAEPTTNVRLDGAFFREVELPTILLGERTYISISKIKTHGFTTITGIMKNQFGCLPTQAKSQFHKKIDQVILDLNSAITCDLCIADGIVALEGVTTGTPRNLGVLLFGRDPVAVDSTQARLMGFDPAKIKHLRLAEKAGLGNIDPEIVGTDVSSVSYRFKRRDVWYRGGVWRYVPDWMYPWLRSAYNRMT
;
A
#
# COMPACT_ATOMS: atom_id res chain seq x y z
N ALA A 1 12.65 -14.28 7.96
CA ALA A 1 11.78 -13.32 7.28
C ALA A 1 10.58 -14.06 6.69
N LYS A 2 9.38 -13.50 6.79
CA LYS A 2 8.19 -14.10 6.15
C LYS A 2 8.29 -13.80 4.65
N THR A 3 8.47 -14.84 3.85
CA THR A 3 8.50 -14.73 2.37
C THR A 3 7.08 -14.67 1.82
N ALA A 4 6.92 -14.22 0.56
CA ALA A 4 5.64 -14.27 -0.13
C ALA A 4 5.10 -15.71 -0.22
N LYS A 5 5.98 -16.70 -0.47
CA LYS A 5 5.64 -18.14 -0.48
C LYS A 5 4.95 -18.58 0.82
N SER A 6 5.50 -18.19 1.98
CA SER A 6 4.90 -18.52 3.28
C SER A 6 3.54 -17.83 3.48
N ALA A 7 3.32 -16.65 2.90
CA ALA A 7 2.04 -15.96 2.95
C ALA A 7 1.00 -16.65 2.04
N PHE A 8 1.39 -17.05 0.83
CA PHE A 8 0.53 -17.75 -0.11
C PHE A 8 -0.03 -19.06 0.48
N GLU A 9 0.83 -19.82 1.16
CA GLU A 9 0.44 -21.05 1.83
C GLU A 9 -0.55 -20.78 2.99
N LYS A 10 -0.16 -19.88 3.92
CA LYS A 10 -0.95 -19.58 5.12
C LYS A 10 -2.31 -18.96 4.84
N LEU A 11 -2.42 -18.17 3.77
CA LEU A 11 -3.63 -17.48 3.38
C LEU A 11 -4.47 -18.26 2.37
N GLY A 12 -4.03 -19.46 1.96
CA GLY A 12 -4.78 -20.35 1.06
C GLY A 12 -4.70 -19.97 -0.42
N TYR A 13 -3.82 -19.04 -0.82
CA TYR A 13 -3.69 -18.65 -2.23
C TYR A 13 -3.21 -19.79 -3.12
N ASN A 14 -2.29 -20.64 -2.64
CA ASN A 14 -1.83 -21.81 -3.39
C ASN A 14 -2.97 -22.77 -3.68
N ARG A 15 -3.81 -23.05 -2.68
CA ARG A 15 -5.01 -23.90 -2.83
C ARG A 15 -5.98 -23.30 -3.83
N LEU A 16 -6.28 -22.01 -3.70
CA LEU A 16 -7.15 -21.31 -4.65
C LEU A 16 -6.63 -21.44 -6.08
N ALA A 17 -5.33 -21.20 -6.30
CA ALA A 17 -4.70 -21.33 -7.61
C ALA A 17 -4.78 -22.78 -8.17
N GLU A 18 -4.62 -23.79 -7.32
CA GLU A 18 -4.80 -25.19 -7.72
C GLU A 18 -6.24 -25.50 -8.12
N ASP A 19 -7.22 -25.05 -7.34
CA ASP A 19 -8.63 -25.29 -7.63
C ASP A 19 -9.05 -24.60 -8.94
N ARG A 20 -8.54 -23.40 -9.23
CA ARG A 20 -8.78 -22.70 -10.50
C ARG A 20 -8.12 -23.39 -11.69
N ARG A 21 -6.89 -23.91 -11.53
CA ARG A 21 -6.21 -24.68 -12.58
C ARG A 21 -6.95 -25.98 -12.95
N LYS A 22 -7.60 -26.66 -11.98
CA LYS A 22 -8.46 -27.82 -12.24
C LYS A 22 -9.65 -27.48 -13.14
N LEU A 23 -10.05 -26.21 -13.15
CA LEU A 23 -11.10 -25.68 -14.03
C LEU A 23 -10.58 -25.16 -15.38
N GLY A 24 -9.31 -25.40 -15.69
CA GLY A 24 -8.68 -25.01 -16.95
C GLY A 24 -8.14 -23.57 -16.99
N GLU A 25 -8.08 -22.87 -15.87
CA GLU A 25 -7.55 -21.49 -15.80
C GLU A 25 -6.04 -21.50 -15.54
N ASP A 26 -5.28 -20.63 -16.23
CA ASP A 26 -3.84 -20.42 -15.96
C ASP A 26 -3.64 -19.42 -14.82
N VAL A 27 -3.64 -19.89 -13.59
CA VAL A 27 -3.46 -19.09 -12.38
C VAL A 27 -2.16 -19.44 -11.68
N LYS A 28 -1.33 -18.43 -11.40
CA LYS A 28 -0.02 -18.55 -10.74
C LYS A 28 0.09 -17.60 -9.56
N CYS A 29 0.71 -18.06 -8.47
CA CYS A 29 1.15 -17.20 -7.37
C CYS A 29 2.62 -16.83 -7.61
N LEU A 30 2.91 -15.55 -7.82
CA LEU A 30 4.25 -15.06 -8.13
C LEU A 30 4.83 -14.31 -6.92
N ASP A 31 6.07 -14.64 -6.56
CA ASP A 31 6.87 -13.88 -5.60
C ASP A 31 7.69 -12.85 -6.36
N LEU A 32 7.26 -11.58 -6.35
CA LEU A 32 7.91 -10.50 -7.09
C LEU A 32 9.39 -10.28 -6.73
N THR A 33 9.87 -10.84 -5.61
CA THR A 33 11.30 -10.80 -5.26
C THR A 33 12.13 -11.84 -6.01
N ALA A 34 11.48 -12.78 -6.69
CA ALA A 34 12.11 -13.85 -7.46
C ALA A 34 11.88 -13.71 -8.98
N GLU A 35 11.06 -12.73 -9.39
CA GLU A 35 10.77 -12.47 -10.80
C GLU A 35 11.91 -11.67 -11.47
N PRO A 36 12.07 -11.82 -12.80
CA PRO A 36 12.97 -10.96 -13.57
C PRO A 36 12.65 -9.48 -13.38
N THR A 37 13.69 -8.65 -13.31
CA THR A 37 13.59 -7.22 -13.07
C THR A 37 14.12 -6.39 -14.23
N THR A 38 13.64 -5.16 -14.33
CA THR A 38 14.08 -4.14 -15.29
C THR A 38 14.32 -2.83 -14.57
N ASN A 39 15.38 -2.13 -14.91
CA ASN A 39 15.65 -0.80 -14.43
C ASN A 39 14.78 0.24 -15.17
N VAL A 40 14.00 0.98 -14.42
CA VAL A 40 13.14 2.06 -14.91
C VAL A 40 13.73 3.40 -14.51
N ARG A 41 14.04 4.25 -15.50
CA ARG A 41 14.47 5.63 -15.24
C ARG A 41 13.28 6.49 -14.89
N LEU A 42 13.42 7.33 -13.87
CA LEU A 42 12.40 8.23 -13.38
C LEU A 42 12.99 9.63 -13.18
N ASP A 43 12.17 10.65 -13.36
CA ASP A 43 12.44 11.97 -12.77
C ASP A 43 11.72 12.09 -11.42
N GLY A 44 12.04 11.12 -10.55
CA GLY A 44 11.35 10.92 -9.30
C GLY A 44 11.79 11.85 -8.18
N ALA A 45 10.96 11.97 -7.17
CA ALA A 45 11.23 12.72 -5.96
C ALA A 45 12.29 12.03 -5.05
N PHE A 46 12.46 10.72 -5.21
CA PHE A 46 13.41 9.89 -4.49
C PHE A 46 14.31 9.08 -5.42
N PHE A 47 13.72 8.37 -6.41
CA PHE A 47 14.45 7.54 -7.35
C PHE A 47 14.79 8.30 -8.64
N ARG A 48 16.04 8.18 -9.12
CA ARG A 48 16.42 8.49 -10.51
C ARG A 48 16.32 7.25 -11.39
N GLU A 49 16.49 6.10 -10.78
CA GLU A 49 16.34 4.80 -11.38
C GLU A 49 15.83 3.83 -10.31
N VAL A 50 14.89 2.97 -10.67
CA VAL A 50 14.33 1.95 -9.78
C VAL A 50 14.23 0.62 -10.50
N GLU A 51 14.67 -0.43 -9.82
CA GLU A 51 14.50 -1.80 -10.29
C GLU A 51 13.09 -2.29 -9.95
N LEU A 52 12.35 -2.73 -10.97
CA LEU A 52 10.98 -3.23 -10.82
C LEU A 52 10.83 -4.60 -11.51
N PRO A 53 9.97 -5.49 -10.99
CA PRO A 53 9.64 -6.72 -11.68
C PRO A 53 9.09 -6.44 -13.08
N THR A 54 9.69 -7.05 -14.10
CA THR A 54 9.34 -6.81 -15.52
C THR A 54 7.87 -7.09 -15.80
N ILE A 55 7.28 -8.06 -15.09
CA ILE A 55 5.86 -8.39 -15.20
C ILE A 55 4.91 -7.23 -14.84
N LEU A 56 5.39 -6.23 -14.11
CA LEU A 56 4.60 -5.03 -13.75
C LEU A 56 4.68 -3.92 -14.80
N LEU A 57 5.48 -4.14 -15.85
CA LEU A 57 5.75 -3.17 -16.92
C LEU A 57 5.16 -3.67 -18.23
N GLY A 58 4.94 -2.78 -19.19
CA GLY A 58 4.45 -3.13 -20.53
C GLY A 58 2.94 -3.40 -20.58
N GLU A 59 2.52 -4.08 -21.64
CA GLU A 59 1.11 -4.38 -21.92
C GLU A 59 0.59 -5.48 -21.01
N ARG A 60 -0.30 -5.13 -20.09
CA ARG A 60 -0.97 -6.01 -19.13
C ARG A 60 -2.18 -5.31 -18.54
N THR A 61 -3.07 -6.06 -17.93
CA THR A 61 -4.07 -5.51 -17.00
C THR A 61 -3.58 -5.72 -15.57
N TYR A 62 -3.30 -4.64 -14.87
CA TYR A 62 -2.88 -4.68 -13.48
C TYR A 62 -3.98 -4.22 -12.54
N ILE A 63 -4.44 -5.15 -11.69
CA ILE A 63 -5.47 -4.89 -10.68
C ILE A 63 -4.79 -4.84 -9.31
N SER A 64 -4.87 -3.70 -8.63
CA SER A 64 -4.36 -3.56 -7.27
C SER A 64 -5.50 -3.72 -6.27
N ILE A 65 -5.38 -4.73 -5.40
CA ILE A 65 -6.34 -4.98 -4.32
C ILE A 65 -5.67 -4.66 -2.99
N SER A 66 -6.20 -3.68 -2.26
CA SER A 66 -5.69 -3.26 -0.96
C SER A 66 -6.72 -3.45 0.15
N LYS A 67 -6.25 -3.65 1.38
CA LYS A 67 -7.10 -3.66 2.58
C LYS A 67 -7.18 -2.26 3.17
N ILE A 68 -8.38 -1.78 3.46
CA ILE A 68 -8.60 -0.53 4.20
C ILE A 68 -8.08 -0.69 5.63
N LYS A 69 -7.03 0.04 5.97
CA LYS A 69 -6.45 0.04 7.33
C LYS A 69 -5.60 1.27 7.61
N THR A 70 -5.41 1.57 8.89
CA THR A 70 -4.48 2.62 9.30
C THR A 70 -3.03 2.18 9.16
N HIS A 71 -2.13 3.16 9.07
CA HIS A 71 -0.69 2.94 9.03
C HIS A 71 0.07 4.03 9.75
N GLY A 72 1.09 3.64 10.51
CA GLY A 72 1.84 4.58 11.34
C GLY A 72 2.58 5.66 10.55
N PHE A 73 3.23 5.33 9.43
CA PHE A 73 3.99 6.31 8.63
C PHE A 73 3.12 7.11 7.66
N THR A 74 2.20 6.44 6.99
CA THR A 74 1.43 7.02 5.87
C THR A 74 -0.01 7.36 6.23
N THR A 75 -0.39 7.25 7.49
CA THR A 75 -1.75 7.43 8.04
C THR A 75 -2.69 6.30 7.61
N ILE A 76 -2.80 6.03 6.32
CA ILE A 76 -3.56 4.92 5.75
C ILE A 76 -2.64 3.99 4.95
N THR A 77 -3.07 2.75 4.77
CA THR A 77 -2.66 1.91 3.65
C THR A 77 -3.72 2.02 2.57
N GLY A 78 -3.33 1.93 1.33
CA GLY A 78 -4.26 2.02 0.22
C GLY A 78 -3.62 1.48 -1.04
N ILE A 79 -4.20 1.79 -2.17
CA ILE A 79 -3.73 1.38 -3.50
C ILE A 79 -2.33 1.93 -3.76
N MET A 80 -2.12 3.23 -3.52
CA MET A 80 -0.81 3.84 -3.75
C MET A 80 0.28 3.18 -2.91
N LYS A 81 0.01 2.98 -1.62
CA LYS A 81 0.99 2.33 -0.74
C LYS A 81 1.15 0.83 -1.04
N ASN A 82 0.16 0.17 -1.64
CA ASN A 82 0.26 -1.23 -2.04
C ASN A 82 1.40 -1.42 -3.04
N GLN A 83 1.63 -0.46 -3.94
CA GLN A 83 2.74 -0.46 -4.90
C GLN A 83 4.12 -0.54 -4.23
N PHE A 84 4.26 -0.07 -2.99
CA PHE A 84 5.48 -0.25 -2.21
C PHE A 84 5.81 -1.74 -1.98
N GLY A 85 4.81 -2.62 -2.06
CA GLY A 85 4.97 -4.06 -2.07
C GLY A 85 5.68 -4.60 -3.31
N CYS A 86 5.61 -3.91 -4.43
CA CYS A 86 6.17 -4.30 -5.73
C CYS A 86 7.69 -4.16 -5.81
N LEU A 87 8.34 -3.42 -4.92
CA LEU A 87 9.80 -3.35 -4.87
C LEU A 87 10.38 -4.75 -4.64
N PRO A 88 11.30 -5.23 -5.50
CA PRO A 88 11.87 -6.58 -5.44
C PRO A 88 12.96 -6.71 -4.37
N THR A 89 12.74 -6.13 -3.19
CA THR A 89 13.67 -6.16 -2.07
C THR A 89 12.96 -6.46 -0.77
N GLN A 90 13.62 -7.19 0.13
CA GLN A 90 13.15 -7.40 1.49
C GLN A 90 13.57 -6.27 2.44
N ALA A 91 14.59 -5.48 2.08
CA ALA A 91 15.13 -4.39 2.90
C ALA A 91 14.30 -3.10 2.82
N LYS A 92 12.97 -3.22 2.74
CA LYS A 92 12.04 -2.08 2.53
C LYS A 92 12.07 -1.04 3.66
N SER A 93 12.58 -1.39 4.84
CA SER A 93 12.70 -0.48 5.98
C SER A 93 13.61 0.73 5.71
N GLN A 94 14.60 0.59 4.81
CA GLN A 94 15.49 1.68 4.41
C GLN A 94 14.76 2.88 3.78
N PHE A 95 13.60 2.65 3.19
CA PHE A 95 12.79 3.67 2.52
C PHE A 95 11.82 4.40 3.46
N HIS A 96 11.65 3.96 4.71
CA HIS A 96 10.61 4.49 5.60
C HIS A 96 10.73 5.98 5.90
N LYS A 97 11.95 6.54 5.93
CA LYS A 97 12.16 7.99 6.14
C LYS A 97 11.62 8.84 4.99
N LYS A 98 11.61 8.29 3.79
CA LYS A 98 11.18 8.96 2.54
C LYS A 98 9.98 8.26 1.90
N ILE A 99 9.22 7.48 2.66
CA ILE A 99 8.18 6.57 2.15
C ILE A 99 7.13 7.28 1.29
N ASP A 100 6.77 8.52 1.62
CA ASP A 100 5.80 9.28 0.82
C ASP A 100 6.32 9.61 -0.59
N GLN A 101 7.64 9.90 -0.72
CA GLN A 101 8.29 10.14 -2.01
C GLN A 101 8.47 8.84 -2.80
N VAL A 102 8.87 7.77 -2.12
CA VAL A 102 8.98 6.43 -2.72
C VAL A 102 7.63 5.94 -3.25
N ILE A 103 6.54 6.14 -2.50
CA ILE A 103 5.18 5.81 -2.95
C ILE A 103 4.82 6.62 -4.20
N LEU A 104 5.12 7.92 -4.22
CA LEU A 104 4.90 8.77 -5.38
C LEU A 104 5.60 8.20 -6.62
N ASP A 105 6.88 7.96 -6.53
CA ASP A 105 7.72 7.50 -7.64
C ASP A 105 7.27 6.13 -8.18
N LEU A 106 6.90 5.22 -7.29
CA LEU A 106 6.38 3.90 -7.71
C LEU A 106 5.05 4.01 -8.45
N ASN A 107 4.17 4.92 -8.02
CA ASN A 107 2.89 5.14 -8.72
C ASN A 107 3.04 5.93 -10.02
N SER A 108 4.14 6.64 -10.24
CA SER A 108 4.46 7.20 -11.54
C SER A 108 5.04 6.15 -12.52
N ALA A 109 5.67 5.10 -11.99
CA ALA A 109 6.30 4.03 -12.78
C ALA A 109 5.34 2.86 -13.08
N ILE A 110 4.43 2.55 -12.18
CA ILE A 110 3.52 1.39 -12.28
C ILE A 110 2.09 1.89 -12.42
N THR A 111 1.55 1.79 -13.63
CA THR A 111 0.14 2.12 -13.90
C THR A 111 -0.76 1.01 -13.39
N CYS A 112 -1.82 1.39 -12.67
CA CYS A 112 -2.86 0.48 -12.18
C CYS A 112 -4.14 0.70 -13.00
N ASP A 113 -4.65 -0.36 -13.64
CA ASP A 113 -5.84 -0.28 -14.49
C ASP A 113 -7.13 -0.32 -13.67
N LEU A 114 -7.12 -1.06 -12.56
CA LEU A 114 -8.24 -1.13 -11.63
C LEU A 114 -7.73 -1.19 -10.18
N CYS A 115 -8.28 -0.33 -9.37
CA CYS A 115 -8.02 -0.21 -7.95
C CYS A 115 -9.22 -0.73 -7.15
N ILE A 116 -8.99 -1.65 -6.21
CA ILE A 116 -10.02 -2.18 -5.32
C ILE A 116 -9.56 -2.03 -3.88
N ALA A 117 -10.26 -1.20 -3.09
CA ALA A 117 -9.99 -1.10 -1.66
C ALA A 117 -11.06 -1.87 -0.86
N ASP A 118 -10.61 -2.94 -0.20
CA ASP A 118 -11.46 -3.83 0.58
C ASP A 118 -11.63 -3.29 2.00
N GLY A 119 -12.84 -2.85 2.30
CA GLY A 119 -13.33 -2.42 3.59
C GLY A 119 -14.48 -3.30 4.12
N ILE A 120 -14.72 -4.51 3.58
CA ILE A 120 -15.71 -5.41 4.16
C ILE A 120 -15.39 -5.55 5.64
N VAL A 121 -14.15 -5.93 5.96
CA VAL A 121 -13.60 -5.84 7.32
C VAL A 121 -12.32 -5.02 7.26
N ALA A 122 -12.40 -3.76 7.61
CA ALA A 122 -11.25 -2.86 7.72
C ALA A 122 -10.45 -3.10 9.02
N LEU A 123 -9.25 -2.54 9.14
CA LEU A 123 -8.41 -2.72 10.32
C LEU A 123 -7.95 -1.37 10.89
N GLU A 124 -8.31 -1.10 12.13
CA GLU A 124 -7.70 -0.03 12.92
C GLU A 124 -6.40 -0.53 13.52
N GLY A 125 -5.31 -0.45 12.74
CA GLY A 125 -4.00 -1.03 13.07
C GLY A 125 -3.13 -1.20 11.84
N VAL A 126 -1.92 -1.75 12.03
CA VAL A 126 -0.96 -1.99 10.92
C VAL A 126 -0.96 -3.47 10.52
N THR A 127 -0.52 -4.35 11.40
CA THR A 127 -0.53 -5.82 11.24
C THR A 127 -1.44 -6.48 12.27
N THR A 128 -1.57 -5.86 13.41
CA THR A 128 -2.48 -6.18 14.50
C THR A 128 -3.32 -4.95 14.80
N GLY A 129 -4.51 -5.11 15.31
CA GLY A 129 -5.39 -3.98 15.63
C GLY A 129 -6.84 -4.45 15.81
N THR A 130 -7.75 -3.48 15.81
CA THR A 130 -9.18 -3.73 16.00
C THR A 130 -9.86 -3.86 14.64
N PRO A 131 -10.50 -4.98 14.31
CA PRO A 131 -11.32 -5.11 13.11
C PRO A 131 -12.51 -4.14 13.15
N ARG A 132 -12.89 -3.60 11.99
CA ARG A 132 -14.04 -2.73 11.80
C ARG A 132 -14.85 -3.21 10.60
N ASN A 133 -16.03 -3.70 10.84
CA ASN A 133 -16.94 -4.14 9.78
C ASN A 133 -17.57 -2.89 9.15
N LEU A 134 -17.05 -2.44 8.02
CA LEU A 134 -17.61 -1.34 7.25
C LEU A 134 -18.57 -1.83 6.17
N GLY A 135 -18.39 -3.06 5.68
CA GLY A 135 -19.23 -3.67 4.66
C GLY A 135 -19.09 -2.99 3.28
N VAL A 136 -17.96 -2.35 2.99
CA VAL A 136 -17.79 -1.57 1.76
C VAL A 136 -16.64 -2.09 0.90
N LEU A 137 -16.79 -1.88 -0.41
CA LEU A 137 -15.73 -1.98 -1.41
C LEU A 137 -15.65 -0.67 -2.18
N LEU A 138 -14.44 -0.16 -2.40
CA LEU A 138 -14.20 1.00 -3.26
C LEU A 138 -13.55 0.51 -4.56
N PHE A 139 -14.02 1.01 -5.69
CA PHE A 139 -13.50 0.71 -7.01
C PHE A 139 -13.14 2.01 -7.73
N GLY A 140 -12.10 1.99 -8.54
CA GLY A 140 -11.74 3.12 -9.38
C GLY A 140 -10.54 2.83 -10.26
N ARG A 141 -10.25 3.71 -11.22
CA ARG A 141 -9.05 3.64 -12.06
C ARG A 141 -7.95 4.59 -11.61
N ASP A 142 -8.31 5.59 -10.82
CA ASP A 142 -7.37 6.54 -10.23
C ASP A 142 -7.02 6.08 -8.79
N PRO A 143 -5.78 5.65 -8.53
CA PRO A 143 -5.35 5.21 -7.21
C PRO A 143 -5.40 6.33 -6.16
N VAL A 144 -5.21 7.60 -6.56
CA VAL A 144 -5.31 8.76 -5.67
C VAL A 144 -6.76 8.98 -5.26
N ALA A 145 -7.69 8.89 -6.20
CA ALA A 145 -9.12 9.03 -5.97
C ALA A 145 -9.66 7.96 -5.02
N VAL A 146 -9.27 6.68 -5.24
CA VAL A 146 -9.68 5.57 -4.37
C VAL A 146 -9.12 5.74 -2.96
N ASP A 147 -7.84 6.09 -2.82
CA ASP A 147 -7.20 6.30 -1.52
C ASP A 147 -7.73 7.55 -0.80
N SER A 148 -8.11 8.59 -1.53
CA SER A 148 -8.73 9.80 -0.97
C SER A 148 -10.14 9.52 -0.45
N THR A 149 -10.92 8.74 -1.20
CA THR A 149 -12.24 8.26 -0.77
C THR A 149 -12.11 7.35 0.46
N GLN A 150 -11.14 6.43 0.46
CA GLN A 150 -10.79 5.61 1.63
C GLN A 150 -10.44 6.48 2.84
N ALA A 151 -9.65 7.54 2.67
CA ALA A 151 -9.27 8.44 3.75
C ALA A 151 -10.50 9.11 4.37
N ARG A 152 -11.43 9.64 3.55
CA ARG A 152 -12.69 10.23 4.02
C ARG A 152 -13.54 9.23 4.78
N LEU A 153 -13.69 8.02 4.22
CA LEU A 153 -14.42 6.92 4.85
C LEU A 153 -13.85 6.56 6.23
N MET A 154 -12.53 6.69 6.40
CA MET A 154 -11.85 6.47 7.67
C MET A 154 -11.83 7.72 8.58
N GLY A 155 -12.46 8.83 8.19
CA GLY A 155 -12.52 10.09 8.95
C GLY A 155 -11.22 10.90 8.92
N PHE A 156 -10.37 10.69 7.91
CA PHE A 156 -9.15 11.46 7.67
C PHE A 156 -9.35 12.45 6.51
N ASP A 157 -8.72 13.60 6.62
CA ASP A 157 -8.64 14.59 5.55
C ASP A 157 -7.56 14.17 4.53
N PRO A 158 -7.91 13.85 3.26
CA PRO A 158 -6.94 13.45 2.25
C PRO A 158 -5.85 14.49 2.01
N ALA A 159 -6.18 15.78 2.08
CA ALA A 159 -5.24 16.87 1.88
C ALA A 159 -4.13 16.92 2.96
N LYS A 160 -4.34 16.27 4.11
CA LYS A 160 -3.34 16.13 5.19
C LYS A 160 -2.50 14.87 5.06
N ILE A 161 -2.82 13.97 4.13
CA ILE A 161 -2.05 12.76 3.87
C ILE A 161 -0.97 13.07 2.83
N LYS A 162 0.29 12.99 3.25
CA LYS A 162 1.41 13.56 2.48
C LYS A 162 1.56 12.93 1.10
N HIS A 163 1.51 11.61 0.95
CA HIS A 163 1.66 10.96 -0.35
C HIS A 163 0.51 11.26 -1.31
N LEU A 164 -0.74 11.39 -0.81
CA LEU A 164 -1.89 11.80 -1.64
C LEU A 164 -1.71 13.22 -2.18
N ARG A 165 -1.36 14.16 -1.32
CA ARG A 165 -1.09 15.55 -1.73
C ARG A 165 0.06 15.67 -2.72
N LEU A 166 1.13 14.88 -2.54
CA LEU A 166 2.24 14.84 -3.48
C LEU A 166 1.82 14.28 -4.83
N ALA A 167 0.99 13.24 -4.84
CA ALA A 167 0.49 12.61 -6.05
C ALA A 167 -0.43 13.54 -6.85
N GLU A 168 -1.36 14.21 -6.18
CA GLU A 168 -2.20 15.23 -6.82
C GLU A 168 -1.36 16.35 -7.43
N LYS A 169 -0.39 16.89 -6.66
CA LYS A 169 0.52 17.93 -7.16
C LYS A 169 1.34 17.47 -8.38
N ALA A 170 1.66 16.19 -8.46
CA ALA A 170 2.35 15.58 -9.59
C ALA A 170 1.43 15.20 -10.76
N GLY A 171 0.13 15.44 -10.65
CA GLY A 171 -0.86 15.10 -11.69
C GLY A 171 -1.15 13.61 -11.83
N LEU A 172 -0.87 12.80 -10.78
CA LEU A 172 -1.11 11.36 -10.81
C LEU A 172 -2.56 10.97 -10.50
N GLY A 173 -3.40 11.92 -10.09
CA GLY A 173 -4.81 11.69 -9.81
C GLY A 173 -5.44 12.81 -9.00
N ASN A 174 -6.69 12.63 -8.59
CA ASN A 174 -7.52 13.64 -7.95
C ASN A 174 -7.86 13.26 -6.50
N ILE A 175 -7.57 14.15 -5.54
CA ILE A 175 -7.95 13.94 -4.13
C ILE A 175 -9.41 14.29 -3.85
N ASP A 176 -10.10 14.94 -4.77
CA ASP A 176 -11.53 15.28 -4.65
C ASP A 176 -12.35 14.73 -5.83
N PRO A 177 -12.45 13.38 -5.97
CA PRO A 177 -13.14 12.75 -7.06
C PRO A 177 -14.66 12.85 -6.92
N GLU A 178 -15.35 12.74 -8.03
CA GLU A 178 -16.77 12.38 -8.03
C GLU A 178 -16.92 10.93 -7.56
N ILE A 179 -17.84 10.70 -6.64
CA ILE A 179 -18.10 9.40 -6.03
C ILE A 179 -19.52 8.98 -6.40
N VAL A 180 -19.65 7.78 -6.96
CA VAL A 180 -20.94 7.18 -7.29
C VAL A 180 -21.23 5.97 -6.42
N GLY A 181 -22.49 5.67 -6.17
CA GLY A 181 -22.94 4.55 -5.34
C GLY A 181 -23.34 5.00 -3.92
N THR A 182 -22.88 4.28 -2.92
CA THR A 182 -23.24 4.56 -1.53
C THR A 182 -22.59 5.86 -1.05
N ASP A 183 -23.37 6.73 -0.40
CA ASP A 183 -22.84 7.94 0.23
C ASP A 183 -21.78 7.59 1.30
N VAL A 184 -20.60 8.17 1.14
CA VAL A 184 -19.46 7.95 2.05
C VAL A 184 -19.82 8.29 3.50
N SER A 185 -20.61 9.34 3.72
CA SER A 185 -20.99 9.77 5.07
C SER A 185 -21.82 8.73 5.82
N SER A 186 -22.63 7.94 5.08
CA SER A 186 -23.51 6.91 5.66
C SER A 186 -22.77 5.67 6.15
N VAL A 187 -21.55 5.42 5.62
CA VAL A 187 -20.73 4.24 5.93
C VAL A 187 -19.38 4.60 6.56
N SER A 188 -19.15 5.89 6.79
CA SER A 188 -17.90 6.37 7.38
C SER A 188 -17.74 5.96 8.84
N TYR A 189 -16.51 5.71 9.26
CA TYR A 189 -16.15 5.43 10.64
C TYR A 189 -14.86 6.18 10.99
N ARG A 190 -14.84 6.88 12.12
CA ARG A 190 -13.66 7.62 12.56
C ARG A 190 -12.62 6.69 13.17
N PHE A 191 -11.63 6.30 12.36
CA PHE A 191 -10.48 5.52 12.79
C PHE A 191 -9.55 6.34 13.67
N LYS A 192 -8.98 5.70 14.68
CA LYS A 192 -7.88 6.28 15.46
C LYS A 192 -6.59 6.18 14.65
N ARG A 193 -5.95 7.33 14.43
CA ARG A 193 -4.60 7.32 13.87
C ARG A 193 -3.67 6.66 14.86
N ARG A 194 -2.95 5.63 14.43
CA ARG A 194 -1.81 5.12 15.19
C ARG A 194 -0.62 6.02 14.92
N ASP A 195 -0.38 6.95 15.82
CA ASP A 195 0.87 7.70 15.79
C ASP A 195 2.00 6.75 16.14
N VAL A 196 2.95 6.62 15.23
CA VAL A 196 4.22 5.98 15.53
C VAL A 196 4.97 7.00 16.38
N TRP A 197 4.97 6.80 17.68
CA TRP A 197 5.57 7.72 18.66
C TRP A 197 7.04 8.07 18.35
N TYR A 198 7.73 7.25 17.56
CA TYR A 198 9.09 7.52 17.07
C TYR A 198 9.17 8.52 15.90
N ARG A 199 8.06 9.04 15.33
CA ARG A 199 8.07 10.17 14.37
C ARG A 199 8.22 11.53 15.03
N GLY A 200 7.99 11.62 16.36
CA GLY A 200 8.14 12.83 17.16
C GLY A 200 9.30 12.72 18.16
N GLY A 201 9.99 13.81 18.45
CA GLY A 201 11.01 13.87 19.49
C GLY A 201 12.35 13.25 19.14
N VAL A 202 12.97 12.53 20.09
CA VAL A 202 14.34 12.01 20.04
C VAL A 202 14.64 11.14 18.81
N TRP A 203 13.64 10.43 18.29
CA TRP A 203 13.79 9.53 17.14
C TRP A 203 14.12 10.24 15.82
N ARG A 204 13.88 11.54 15.72
CA ARG A 204 14.30 12.35 14.57
C ARG A 204 15.83 12.40 14.43
N TYR A 205 16.53 12.20 15.54
CA TYR A 205 17.99 12.29 15.62
C TYR A 205 18.68 10.93 15.66
N VAL A 206 17.91 9.82 15.63
CA VAL A 206 18.48 8.48 15.61
C VAL A 206 19.11 8.21 14.26
N PRO A 207 20.43 7.85 14.20
CA PRO A 207 21.11 7.49 12.97
C PRO A 207 20.46 6.28 12.29
N ASP A 208 20.53 6.23 10.96
CA ASP A 208 19.85 5.18 10.14
C ASP A 208 20.27 3.77 10.51
N TRP A 209 21.53 3.57 10.89
CA TRP A 209 22.07 2.26 11.28
C TRP A 209 21.50 1.73 12.61
N MET A 210 21.04 2.59 13.51
CA MET A 210 20.40 2.19 14.77
C MET A 210 18.93 1.79 14.61
N TYR A 211 18.30 2.23 13.55
CA TYR A 211 16.86 2.06 13.34
C TYR A 211 16.39 0.60 13.30
N PRO A 212 17.08 -0.35 12.62
CA PRO A 212 16.69 -1.76 12.62
C PRO A 212 16.77 -2.40 14.00
N TRP A 213 17.80 -2.04 14.78
CA TRP A 213 18.02 -2.57 16.13
C TRP A 213 16.94 -2.09 17.11
N LEU A 214 16.64 -0.78 17.10
CA LEU A 214 15.61 -0.19 17.96
C LEU A 214 14.21 -0.72 17.61
N ARG A 215 13.92 -0.92 16.34
CA ARG A 215 12.69 -1.56 15.89
C ARG A 215 12.58 -3.01 16.38
N SER A 216 13.67 -3.75 16.35
CA SER A 216 13.70 -5.13 16.87
C SER A 216 13.46 -5.16 18.38
N ALA A 217 14.04 -4.22 19.14
CA ALA A 217 13.81 -4.07 20.56
C ALA A 217 12.34 -3.72 20.87
N TYR A 218 11.76 -2.76 20.15
CA TYR A 218 10.34 -2.38 20.31
C TYR A 218 9.38 -3.53 20.01
N ASN A 219 9.60 -4.29 18.92
CA ASN A 219 8.75 -5.42 18.56
C ASN A 219 8.86 -6.61 19.55
N ARG A 220 9.85 -6.62 20.42
CA ARG A 220 9.97 -7.60 21.51
C ARG A 220 9.26 -7.19 22.79
N MET A 221 8.94 -5.89 22.92
CA MET A 221 8.27 -5.32 24.09
C MET A 221 6.75 -5.14 23.89
N THR A 222 6.26 -5.32 22.67
CA THR A 222 4.84 -5.23 22.27
C THR A 222 4.34 -6.53 21.64
#